data_5fd6c8837ebc7a79d40db89762f8127c
#
_entry.id   5fd6c8837ebc7a79d40db89762f8127c
#
_cell.length_a   1.000
_cell.length_b   1.000
_cell.length_c   1.000
_cell.angle_alpha   90.00
_cell.angle_beta   90.00
_cell.angle_gamma   90.00
#
_symmetry.space_group_name_H-M   'P 1'
#
loop_
_entity.id
_entity.type
_entity.pdbx_description
1 polymer ?
#
loop_
_entity_poly.entity_id
_entity_poly.type
_entity_poly.pdbx_seq_one_letter_code
_entity_poly.pdbx_strand_id
1 'polypeptide(L)'
;MAQETIDAIRQAEQAAEKREAEAAQQAEQIVADAKASAAAQKGDMIRQAREKAVQTEEAAKAQAEKIMADAEMAEGAELESLRSAVTQKSEQAVKAVLAELL
;
A
#
# COMPACT_ATOMS: atom_id res chain seq x y z
N MET A 1 -14.92 33.31 -66.21
CA MET A 1 -16.04 32.93 -65.33
C MET A 1 -16.05 31.45 -64.99
N ALA A 2 -15.99 30.57 -65.94
CA ALA A 2 -15.88 29.14 -65.64
C ALA A 2 -14.59 28.76 -64.90
N GLN A 3 -13.49 29.40 -65.28
CA GLN A 3 -12.19 29.16 -64.66
C GLN A 3 -12.19 29.61 -63.21
N GLU A 4 -12.78 30.75 -62.88
CA GLU A 4 -12.91 31.24 -61.52
C GLU A 4 -13.73 30.29 -60.63
N THR A 5 -14.77 29.72 -61.16
CA THR A 5 -15.58 28.71 -60.44
C THR A 5 -14.79 27.44 -60.18
N ILE A 6 -14.02 26.96 -61.13
CA ILE A 6 -13.17 25.79 -61.03
C ILE A 6 -12.09 26.04 -59.96
N ASP A 7 -11.46 27.22 -60.00
CA ASP A 7 -10.44 27.57 -59.03
C ASP A 7 -11.00 27.67 -57.61
N ALA A 8 -12.20 28.21 -57.44
CA ALA A 8 -12.88 28.26 -56.16
C ALA A 8 -13.19 26.88 -55.60
N ILE A 9 -13.63 25.96 -56.45
CA ILE A 9 -13.90 24.57 -56.09
C ILE A 9 -12.61 23.87 -55.67
N ARG A 10 -11.52 24.04 -56.41
CA ARG A 10 -10.22 23.48 -56.10
C ARG A 10 -9.68 23.98 -54.74
N GLN A 11 -9.81 25.28 -54.50
CA GLN A 11 -9.39 25.85 -53.21
C GLN A 11 -10.23 25.30 -52.07
N ALA A 12 -11.53 25.13 -52.26
CA ALA A 12 -12.41 24.54 -51.25
C ALA A 12 -12.05 23.08 -50.97
N GLU A 13 -11.77 22.31 -52.02
CA GLU A 13 -11.34 20.92 -51.90
C GLU A 13 -10.00 20.79 -51.18
N GLN A 14 -9.01 21.63 -51.53
CA GLN A 14 -7.72 21.66 -50.86
C GLN A 14 -7.85 22.05 -49.38
N ALA A 15 -8.68 23.02 -49.09
CA ALA A 15 -8.94 23.43 -47.69
C ALA A 15 -9.61 22.30 -46.91
N ALA A 16 -10.55 21.59 -47.52
CA ALA A 16 -11.21 20.45 -46.90
C ALA A 16 -10.24 19.29 -46.63
N GLU A 17 -9.40 18.96 -47.60
CA GLU A 17 -8.36 17.92 -47.43
C GLU A 17 -7.39 18.27 -46.30
N LYS A 18 -6.99 19.55 -46.26
CA LYS A 18 -6.09 20.02 -45.20
C LYS A 18 -6.74 19.91 -43.83
N ARG A 19 -7.99 20.26 -43.68
CA ARG A 19 -8.76 20.13 -42.44
C ARG A 19 -8.90 18.67 -42.01
N GLU A 20 -9.16 17.79 -42.97
CA GLU A 20 -9.24 16.36 -42.69
C GLU A 20 -7.90 15.80 -42.19
N ALA A 21 -6.79 16.18 -42.86
CA ALA A 21 -5.46 15.76 -42.45
C ALA A 21 -5.09 16.28 -41.05
N GLU A 22 -5.40 17.55 -40.78
CA GLU A 22 -5.17 18.15 -39.46
C GLU A 22 -6.03 17.48 -38.39
N ALA A 23 -7.30 17.21 -38.68
CA ALA A 23 -8.20 16.51 -37.76
C ALA A 23 -7.71 15.09 -37.45
N ALA A 24 -7.24 14.38 -38.47
CA ALA A 24 -6.66 13.04 -38.29
C ALA A 24 -5.39 13.08 -37.40
N GLN A 25 -4.52 14.05 -37.63
CA GLN A 25 -3.33 14.27 -36.83
C GLN A 25 -3.67 14.60 -35.38
N GLN A 26 -4.62 15.49 -35.16
CA GLN A 26 -5.09 15.83 -33.83
C GLN A 26 -5.70 14.63 -33.10
N ALA A 27 -6.48 13.83 -33.80
CA ALA A 27 -7.08 12.62 -33.25
C ALA A 27 -6.00 11.61 -32.82
N GLU A 28 -4.98 11.39 -33.66
CA GLU A 28 -3.85 10.53 -33.32
C GLU A 28 -3.10 11.06 -32.11
N GLN A 29 -2.87 12.37 -32.02
CA GLN A 29 -2.19 12.99 -30.90
C GLN A 29 -2.98 12.85 -29.60
N ILE A 30 -4.29 13.06 -29.66
CA ILE A 30 -5.18 12.89 -28.50
C ILE A 30 -5.11 11.46 -27.98
N VAL A 31 -5.18 10.48 -28.87
CA VAL A 31 -5.09 9.07 -28.51
C VAL A 31 -3.70 8.74 -27.93
N ALA A 32 -2.63 9.22 -28.55
CA ALA A 32 -1.26 9.01 -28.07
C ALA A 32 -1.07 9.63 -26.67
N ASP A 33 -1.54 10.85 -26.47
CA ASP A 33 -1.45 11.53 -25.18
C ASP A 33 -2.27 10.81 -24.10
N ALA A 34 -3.45 10.34 -24.45
CA ALA A 34 -4.30 9.59 -23.53
C ALA A 34 -3.63 8.26 -23.11
N LYS A 35 -3.03 7.55 -24.06
CA LYS A 35 -2.27 6.32 -23.78
C LYS A 35 -1.07 6.58 -22.90
N ALA A 36 -0.31 7.63 -23.18
CA ALA A 36 0.85 8.01 -22.37
C ALA A 36 0.43 8.40 -20.94
N SER A 37 -0.64 9.18 -20.81
CA SER A 37 -1.18 9.57 -19.52
C SER A 37 -1.68 8.35 -18.74
N ALA A 38 -2.40 7.45 -19.38
CA ALA A 38 -2.89 6.22 -18.75
C ALA A 38 -1.73 5.32 -18.28
N ALA A 39 -0.68 5.19 -19.09
CA ALA A 39 0.51 4.42 -18.72
C ALA A 39 1.23 5.03 -17.50
N ALA A 40 1.36 6.35 -17.47
CA ALA A 40 1.95 7.07 -16.34
C ALA A 40 1.12 6.90 -15.06
N GLN A 41 -0.20 7.04 -15.15
CA GLN A 41 -1.12 6.83 -14.04
C GLN A 41 -1.06 5.40 -13.52
N LYS A 42 -1.03 4.43 -14.42
CA LYS A 42 -0.88 3.02 -14.05
C LYS A 42 0.41 2.77 -13.28
N GLY A 43 1.53 3.31 -13.79
CA GLY A 43 2.83 3.21 -13.12
C GLY A 43 2.81 3.82 -11.73
N ASP A 44 2.23 5.00 -11.57
CA ASP A 44 2.10 5.69 -10.29
C ASP A 44 1.21 4.91 -9.32
N MET A 45 0.10 4.39 -9.79
CA MET A 45 -0.80 3.59 -8.96
C MET A 45 -0.13 2.33 -8.43
N ILE A 46 0.62 1.63 -9.30
CA ILE A 46 1.36 0.43 -8.89
C ILE A 46 2.45 0.78 -7.87
N ARG A 47 3.19 1.85 -8.12
CA ARG A 47 4.23 2.31 -7.20
C ARG A 47 3.64 2.66 -5.83
N GLN A 48 2.57 3.44 -5.79
CA GLN A 48 1.90 3.80 -4.55
C GLN A 48 1.34 2.59 -3.81
N ALA A 49 0.76 1.64 -4.55
CA ALA A 49 0.24 0.41 -3.96
C ALA A 49 1.36 -0.43 -3.33
N ARG A 50 2.50 -0.53 -3.99
CA ARG A 50 3.67 -1.25 -3.46
C ARG A 50 4.25 -0.57 -2.23
N GLU A 51 4.39 0.75 -2.26
CA GLU A 51 4.86 1.53 -1.10
C GLU A 51 3.94 1.33 0.11
N LYS A 52 2.63 1.39 -0.13
CA LYS A 52 1.63 1.18 0.91
C LYS A 52 1.68 -0.25 1.47
N ALA A 53 1.86 -1.24 0.60
CA ALA A 53 2.02 -2.63 1.02
C ALA A 53 3.25 -2.83 1.91
N VAL A 54 4.39 -2.25 1.53
CA VAL A 54 5.62 -2.29 2.34
C VAL A 54 5.42 -1.63 3.70
N GLN A 55 4.79 -0.45 3.73
CA GLN A 55 4.49 0.24 4.98
C GLN A 55 3.56 -0.58 5.88
N THR A 56 2.56 -1.23 5.29
CA THR A 56 1.63 -2.09 6.02
C THR A 56 2.34 -3.31 6.61
N GLU A 57 3.23 -3.93 5.84
CA GLU A 57 4.04 -5.05 6.33
C GLU A 57 4.98 -4.64 7.46
N GLU A 58 5.66 -3.51 7.32
CA GLU A 58 6.55 -2.99 8.36
C GLU A 58 5.79 -2.66 9.64
N ALA A 59 4.62 -2.04 9.52
CA ALA A 59 3.76 -1.74 10.67
C ALA A 59 3.27 -3.01 11.36
N ALA A 60 2.85 -4.01 10.57
CA ALA A 60 2.42 -5.30 11.11
C ALA A 60 3.56 -6.04 11.82
N LYS A 61 4.75 -5.99 11.26
CA LYS A 61 5.96 -6.58 11.86
C LYS A 61 6.31 -5.92 13.19
N ALA A 62 6.30 -4.59 13.23
CA ALA A 62 6.56 -3.83 14.45
C ALA A 62 5.52 -4.13 15.53
N GLN A 63 4.25 -4.23 15.14
CA GLN A 63 3.18 -4.58 16.06
C GLN A 63 3.32 -6.00 16.59
N ALA A 64 3.68 -6.95 15.74
CA ALA A 64 3.93 -8.33 16.16
C ALA A 64 5.09 -8.43 17.14
N GLU A 65 6.19 -7.72 16.89
CA GLU A 65 7.34 -7.66 17.79
C GLU A 65 6.95 -7.08 19.15
N LYS A 66 6.13 -6.03 19.15
CA LYS A 66 5.63 -5.44 20.39
C LYS A 66 4.73 -6.40 21.17
N ILE A 67 3.82 -7.08 20.48
CA ILE A 67 2.94 -8.08 21.10
C ILE A 67 3.77 -9.19 21.74
N MET A 68 4.79 -9.68 21.04
CA MET A 68 5.66 -10.73 21.55
C MET A 68 6.48 -10.25 22.75
N ALA A 69 7.02 -9.05 22.70
CA ALA A 69 7.76 -8.47 23.82
C ALA A 69 6.87 -8.28 25.06
N ASP A 70 5.65 -7.78 24.87
CA ASP A 70 4.67 -7.60 25.94
C ASP A 70 4.26 -8.95 26.53
N ALA A 71 4.08 -9.98 25.71
CA ALA A 71 3.77 -11.33 26.15
C ALA A 71 4.92 -11.95 26.97
N GLU A 72 6.16 -11.76 26.55
CA GLU A 72 7.34 -12.22 27.30
C GLU A 72 7.44 -11.55 28.66
N MET A 73 7.18 -10.25 28.74
CA MET A 73 7.17 -9.52 30.00
C MET A 73 6.06 -10.03 30.94
N ALA A 74 4.86 -10.24 30.41
CA ALA A 74 3.73 -10.76 31.17
C ALA A 74 4.03 -12.18 31.68
N GLU A 75 4.59 -13.04 30.84
CA GLU A 75 5.00 -14.39 31.20
C GLU A 75 6.05 -14.37 32.31
N GLY A 76 7.07 -13.53 32.19
CA GLY A 76 8.09 -13.35 33.19
C GLY A 76 7.52 -12.93 34.55
N ALA A 77 6.57 -11.99 34.54
CA ALA A 77 5.90 -11.56 35.78
C ALA A 77 5.05 -12.66 36.39
N GLU A 78 4.35 -13.45 35.58
CA GLU A 78 3.59 -14.61 36.08
C GLU A 78 4.50 -15.70 36.67
N LEU A 79 5.61 -15.98 36.01
CA LEU A 79 6.60 -16.94 36.53
C LEU A 79 7.19 -16.48 37.86
N GLU A 80 7.53 -15.21 38.00
CA GLU A 80 8.05 -14.65 39.24
C GLU A 80 7.01 -14.73 40.37
N SER A 81 5.76 -14.39 40.05
CA SER A 81 4.65 -14.50 40.99
C SER A 81 4.44 -15.95 41.45
N LEU A 82 4.52 -16.91 40.52
CA LEU A 82 4.39 -18.33 40.81
C LEU A 82 5.54 -18.83 41.68
N ARG A 83 6.78 -18.46 41.39
CA ARG A 83 7.95 -18.81 42.18
C ARG A 83 7.83 -18.29 43.63
N SER A 84 7.40 -17.04 43.78
CA SER A 84 7.17 -16.42 45.08
C SER A 84 6.10 -17.19 45.87
N ALA A 85 4.98 -17.53 45.23
CA ALA A 85 3.92 -18.31 45.87
C ALA A 85 4.37 -19.70 46.27
N VAL A 86 5.15 -20.40 45.44
CA VAL A 86 5.73 -21.71 45.77
C VAL A 86 6.69 -21.62 46.95
N THR A 87 7.54 -20.62 46.98
CA THR A 87 8.47 -20.39 48.10
C THR A 87 7.70 -20.16 49.40
N GLN A 88 6.68 -19.32 49.42
CA GLN A 88 5.86 -19.07 50.61
C GLN A 88 5.12 -20.31 51.07
N LYS A 89 4.54 -21.09 50.18
CA LYS A 89 3.85 -22.34 50.51
C LYS A 89 4.82 -23.38 51.06
N SER A 90 6.01 -23.47 50.48
CA SER A 90 7.06 -24.38 50.96
C SER A 90 7.49 -24.05 52.39
N GLU A 91 7.69 -22.76 52.66
CA GLU A 91 8.03 -22.31 54.03
C GLU A 91 6.91 -22.59 55.03
N GLN A 92 5.66 -22.35 54.66
CA GLN A 92 4.49 -22.64 55.47
C GLN A 92 4.35 -24.13 55.75
N ALA A 93 4.58 -24.97 54.75
CA ALA A 93 4.53 -26.42 54.89
C ALA A 93 5.60 -26.93 55.84
N VAL A 94 6.84 -26.43 55.74
CA VAL A 94 7.95 -26.77 56.64
C VAL A 94 7.62 -26.37 58.08
N LYS A 95 7.11 -25.14 58.25
CA LYS A 95 6.71 -24.66 59.59
C LYS A 95 5.59 -25.50 60.21
N ALA A 96 4.60 -25.88 59.40
CA ALA A 96 3.49 -26.69 59.85
C ALA A 96 3.97 -28.09 60.31
N VAL A 97 4.86 -28.72 59.56
CA VAL A 97 5.44 -30.02 59.92
C VAL A 97 6.27 -29.92 61.19
N LEU A 98 7.10 -28.92 61.33
CA LEU A 98 7.90 -28.68 62.51
C LEU A 98 7.05 -28.44 63.78
N ALA A 99 5.95 -27.69 63.60
CA ALA A 99 5.01 -27.46 64.69
C ALA A 99 4.34 -28.76 65.21
N GLU A 100 4.07 -29.67 64.34
CA GLU A 100 3.49 -31.00 64.67
C GLU A 100 4.48 -31.90 65.35
N LEU A 101 5.77 -31.80 65.02
CA LEU A 101 6.82 -32.64 65.55
C LEU A 101 7.36 -32.15 66.90
N LEU A 102 7.23 -30.88 67.14
CA LEU A 102 7.69 -30.25 68.36
C LEU A 102 6.57 -30.06 69.38
#